data_50ebb43f57cb862d2f799ad34448d310
#
_entry.id   50ebb43f57cb862d2f799ad34448d310
#
_cell.length_a   1.000
_cell.length_b   1.000
_cell.length_c   1.000
_cell.angle_alpha   90.00
_cell.angle_beta   90.00
_cell.angle_gamma   90.00
#
_symmetry.space_group_name_H-M   'P 1'
#
loop_
_entity.id
_entity.type
_entity.pdbx_description
1 polymer ?
#
loop_
_entity_poly.entity_id
_entity_poly.type
_entity_poly.pdbx_seq_one_letter_code
_entity_poly.pdbx_strand_id
1 'polypeptide(L)'
;MKTAIVYYSEHHGNTKKLLDAIAAQHEVTLINVTKQPETDLSAYDRIGFASGIYYSSFAKQLIAYAQEYLPEGKEVFFIYTHGAPKGTFLNAIRRVTEAKNCKEIGEYHCQGFDTFGPFKLLGGIAKGHPTAEETADAVAFYAKM
;
A
#
# COMPACT_ATOMS: atom_id res chain seq x y z
N MET A 1 -14.58 -4.85 -13.50
CA MET A 1 -13.16 -4.43 -13.48
C MET A 1 -12.40 -5.27 -12.46
N LYS A 2 -11.32 -5.88 -12.87
CA LYS A 2 -10.56 -6.78 -11.98
C LYS A 2 -9.43 -6.02 -11.31
N THR A 3 -9.35 -6.08 -9.98
CA THR A 3 -8.39 -5.32 -9.18
C THR A 3 -7.53 -6.23 -8.32
N ALA A 4 -6.23 -5.98 -8.29
CA ALA A 4 -5.30 -6.57 -7.33
C ALA A 4 -4.66 -5.47 -6.50
N ILE A 5 -4.35 -5.80 -5.25
CA ILE A 5 -3.51 -4.95 -4.40
C ILE A 5 -2.30 -5.76 -3.99
N VAL A 6 -1.14 -5.32 -4.44
CA VAL A 6 0.15 -5.93 -4.09
C VAL A 6 0.68 -5.19 -2.87
N TYR A 7 1.03 -5.90 -1.82
CA TYR A 7 1.38 -5.25 -0.57
C TYR A 7 2.56 -5.88 0.14
N TYR A 8 3.21 -5.05 0.94
CA TYR A 8 4.17 -5.44 1.96
C TYR A 8 3.69 -4.83 3.27
N SER A 9 3.38 -5.69 4.25
CA SER A 9 2.91 -5.22 5.55
C SER A 9 3.54 -6.05 6.65
N GLU A 10 4.44 -5.42 7.36
CA GLU A 10 5.00 -5.92 8.62
C GLU A 10 4.74 -4.87 9.69
N HIS A 11 5.41 -4.94 10.82
CA HIS A 11 5.40 -3.87 11.78
C HIS A 11 3.98 -3.56 12.29
N HIS A 12 3.39 -4.55 12.98
CA HIS A 12 2.03 -4.51 13.54
C HIS A 12 0.90 -4.71 12.54
N GLY A 13 1.19 -4.97 11.27
CA GLY A 13 0.16 -5.27 10.27
C GLY A 13 -0.78 -4.12 9.97
N ASN A 14 -0.32 -2.87 10.12
CA ASN A 14 -1.16 -1.68 9.96
C ASN A 14 -1.80 -1.57 8.58
N THR A 15 -0.99 -1.67 7.54
CA THR A 15 -1.50 -1.59 6.16
C THR A 15 -2.44 -2.74 5.87
N LYS A 16 -2.11 -3.95 6.30
CA LYS A 16 -2.96 -5.12 6.06
C LYS A 16 -4.35 -4.97 6.68
N LYS A 17 -4.47 -4.29 7.82
CA LYS A 17 -5.78 -4.01 8.44
C LYS A 17 -6.69 -3.24 7.50
N LEU A 18 -6.15 -2.25 6.79
CA LEU A 18 -6.91 -1.48 5.80
C LEU A 18 -7.33 -2.35 4.62
N LEU A 19 -6.41 -3.19 4.14
CA LEU A 19 -6.66 -4.04 2.98
C LEU A 19 -7.69 -5.13 3.30
N ASP A 20 -7.63 -5.71 4.48
CA ASP A 20 -8.60 -6.72 4.91
C ASP A 20 -10.02 -6.14 4.99
N ALA A 21 -10.14 -4.89 5.45
CA ALA A 21 -11.43 -4.20 5.48
C ALA A 21 -11.98 -3.95 4.07
N ILE A 22 -11.12 -3.56 3.12
CA ILE A 22 -11.50 -3.40 1.72
C ILE A 22 -11.97 -4.73 1.14
N ALA A 23 -11.19 -5.79 1.34
CA ALA A 23 -11.49 -7.12 0.81
C ALA A 23 -12.76 -7.74 1.42
N ALA A 24 -13.15 -7.31 2.63
CA ALA A 24 -14.39 -7.78 3.24
C ALA A 24 -15.63 -7.23 2.55
N GLN A 25 -15.53 -6.11 1.83
CA GLN A 25 -16.66 -5.42 1.20
C GLN A 25 -16.58 -5.34 -0.33
N HIS A 26 -15.42 -5.59 -0.90
CA HIS A 26 -15.20 -5.47 -2.34
C HIS A 26 -14.43 -6.68 -2.87
N GLU A 27 -14.69 -7.04 -4.10
CA GLU A 27 -13.92 -8.09 -4.77
C GLU A 27 -12.57 -7.56 -5.18
N VAL A 28 -11.52 -8.02 -4.50
CA VAL A 28 -10.14 -7.61 -4.75
C VAL A 28 -9.20 -8.77 -4.39
N THR A 29 -8.17 -8.96 -5.19
CA THR A 29 -7.14 -9.95 -4.91
C THR A 29 -5.99 -9.28 -4.15
N LEU A 30 -5.68 -9.78 -2.96
CA LEU A 30 -4.56 -9.30 -2.17
C LEU A 30 -3.33 -10.18 -2.41
N ILE A 31 -2.22 -9.56 -2.79
CA ILE A 31 -0.97 -10.27 -3.12
C ILE A 31 0.13 -9.81 -2.16
N ASN A 32 0.57 -10.71 -1.29
CA ASN A 32 1.66 -10.43 -0.36
C ASN A 32 3.00 -10.75 -1.02
N VAL A 33 3.84 -9.73 -1.21
CA VAL A 33 5.13 -9.90 -1.92
C VAL A 33 6.12 -10.81 -1.18
N THR A 34 5.91 -11.07 0.11
CA THR A 34 6.81 -11.93 0.89
C THR A 34 6.43 -13.40 0.87
N LYS A 35 5.30 -13.76 0.23
CA LYS A 35 4.73 -15.12 0.29
C LYS A 35 4.36 -15.63 -1.09
N GLN A 36 5.35 -16.08 -1.86
CA GLN A 36 5.13 -16.67 -3.19
C GLN A 36 4.11 -15.86 -4.02
N PRO A 37 4.41 -14.60 -4.31
CA PRO A 37 3.43 -13.73 -4.97
C PRO A 37 3.12 -14.19 -6.39
N GLU A 38 1.88 -13.92 -6.83
CA GLU A 38 1.53 -14.00 -8.24
C GLU A 38 2.39 -13.00 -9.01
N THR A 39 2.92 -13.40 -10.15
CA THR A 39 3.82 -12.56 -10.95
C THR A 39 3.22 -12.15 -12.30
N ASP A 40 2.12 -12.75 -12.71
CA ASP A 40 1.40 -12.34 -13.91
C ASP A 40 0.21 -11.47 -13.52
N LEU A 41 0.36 -10.16 -13.70
CA LEU A 41 -0.67 -9.18 -13.38
C LEU A 41 -1.46 -8.73 -14.61
N SER A 42 -1.27 -9.35 -15.76
CA SER A 42 -1.87 -8.90 -17.02
C SER A 42 -3.41 -8.92 -17.01
N ALA A 43 -4.01 -9.82 -16.25
CA ALA A 43 -5.47 -9.96 -16.17
C ALA A 43 -6.14 -8.88 -15.32
N TYR A 44 -5.39 -8.10 -14.56
CA TYR A 44 -5.96 -7.06 -13.70
C TYR A 44 -6.00 -5.73 -14.44
N ASP A 45 -7.12 -5.01 -14.29
CA ASP A 45 -7.31 -3.68 -14.90
C ASP A 45 -6.71 -2.59 -14.01
N ARG A 46 -6.83 -2.75 -12.70
CA ARG A 46 -6.27 -1.85 -11.70
C ARG A 46 -5.35 -2.60 -10.76
N ILE A 47 -4.23 -1.97 -10.43
CA ILE A 47 -3.26 -2.55 -9.53
C ILE A 47 -2.91 -1.53 -8.46
N GLY A 48 -3.25 -1.85 -7.22
CA GLY A 48 -2.86 -1.05 -6.05
C GLY A 48 -1.54 -1.52 -5.49
N PHE A 49 -0.79 -0.58 -4.93
CA PHE A 49 0.42 -0.88 -4.16
C PHE A 49 0.23 -0.36 -2.74
N ALA A 50 0.43 -1.21 -1.76
CA ALA A 50 0.18 -0.87 -0.37
C ALA A 50 1.36 -1.26 0.51
N SER A 51 1.77 -0.35 1.39
CA SER A 51 2.95 -0.54 2.22
C SER A 51 2.86 0.29 3.49
N GLY A 52 3.55 -0.14 4.54
CA GLY A 52 4.02 0.77 5.55
C GLY A 52 5.13 1.65 4.97
N ILE A 53 5.58 2.64 5.73
CA ILE A 53 6.67 3.52 5.30
C ILE A 53 7.95 3.14 6.03
N TYR A 54 9.00 2.86 5.26
CA TYR A 54 10.31 2.44 5.74
C TYR A 54 11.35 3.41 5.18
N TYR A 55 12.05 4.14 6.07
CA TYR A 55 13.04 5.14 5.67
C TYR A 55 12.46 6.11 4.62
N SER A 56 11.29 6.67 4.92
CA SER A 56 10.58 7.65 4.07
C SER A 56 10.18 7.12 2.69
N SER A 57 9.96 5.82 2.55
CA SER A 57 9.59 5.20 1.28
C SER A 57 8.74 3.96 1.49
N PHE A 58 8.11 3.50 0.42
CA PHE A 58 7.52 2.15 0.37
C PHE A 58 8.63 1.11 0.56
N ALA A 59 8.25 -0.05 1.06
CA ALA A 59 9.19 -1.16 1.24
C ALA A 59 9.92 -1.46 -0.07
N LYS A 60 11.24 -1.59 0.00
CA LYS A 60 12.07 -1.86 -1.19
C LYS A 60 11.68 -3.14 -1.91
N GLN A 61 11.18 -4.14 -1.18
CA GLN A 61 10.71 -5.40 -1.75
C GLN A 61 9.50 -5.17 -2.66
N LEU A 62 8.61 -4.26 -2.27
CA LEU A 62 7.44 -3.91 -3.07
C LEU A 62 7.84 -3.13 -4.32
N ILE A 63 8.78 -2.20 -4.19
CA ILE A 63 9.30 -1.44 -5.33
C ILE A 63 9.98 -2.37 -6.33
N ALA A 64 10.79 -3.30 -5.86
CA ALA A 64 11.46 -4.28 -6.72
C ALA A 64 10.45 -5.17 -7.46
N TYR A 65 9.40 -5.60 -6.77
CA TYR A 65 8.32 -6.37 -7.40
C TYR A 65 7.64 -5.56 -8.52
N ALA A 66 7.34 -4.30 -8.25
CA ALA A 66 6.70 -3.43 -9.25
C ALA A 66 7.61 -3.22 -10.47
N GLN A 67 8.91 -3.02 -10.26
CA GLN A 67 9.87 -2.88 -11.36
C GLN A 67 9.87 -4.09 -12.28
N GLU A 68 9.76 -5.29 -11.72
CA GLU A 68 9.87 -6.52 -12.48
C GLU A 68 8.54 -6.96 -13.10
N TYR A 69 7.42 -6.82 -12.37
CA TYR A 69 6.18 -7.48 -12.74
C TYR A 69 5.02 -6.54 -13.12
N LEU A 70 5.10 -5.24 -12.83
CA LEU A 70 4.01 -4.34 -13.20
C LEU A 70 3.92 -4.22 -14.72
N PRO A 71 2.77 -4.56 -15.34
CA PRO A 71 2.59 -4.35 -16.77
C PRO A 71 2.47 -2.87 -17.10
N GLU A 72 2.77 -2.50 -18.34
CA GLU A 72 2.59 -1.13 -18.82
C GLU A 72 1.11 -0.77 -18.97
N GLY A 73 0.81 0.51 -18.81
CA GLY A 73 -0.48 1.08 -19.16
C GLY A 73 -1.63 0.76 -18.22
N LYS A 74 -1.36 0.23 -17.03
CA LYS A 74 -2.41 -0.07 -16.05
C LYS A 74 -2.81 1.17 -15.27
N GLU A 75 -4.04 1.16 -14.74
CA GLU A 75 -4.42 2.09 -13.69
C GLU A 75 -3.81 1.64 -12.37
N VAL A 76 -3.22 2.57 -11.62
CA VAL A 76 -2.57 2.26 -10.33
C VAL A 76 -3.05 3.21 -9.25
N PHE A 77 -3.02 2.72 -8.02
CA PHE A 77 -3.32 3.53 -6.83
C PHE A 77 -2.43 3.10 -5.68
N PHE A 78 -2.37 3.94 -4.64
CA PHE A 78 -1.47 3.71 -3.52
C PHE A 78 -2.23 3.80 -2.20
N ILE A 79 -1.91 2.89 -1.28
CA ILE A 79 -2.41 2.90 0.09
C ILE A 79 -1.22 2.73 1.02
N TYR A 80 -1.08 3.61 2.01
CA TYR A 80 0.02 3.45 2.94
C TYR A 80 -0.34 3.94 4.35
N THR A 81 0.41 3.39 5.31
CA THR A 81 0.34 3.81 6.70
C THR A 81 1.70 4.37 7.12
N HIS A 82 1.67 5.39 7.97
CA HIS A 82 2.88 6.06 8.45
C HIS A 82 2.77 6.37 9.93
N GLY A 83 3.91 6.39 10.62
CA GLY A 83 3.95 6.84 12.00
C GLY A 83 3.90 8.36 12.07
N ALA A 84 4.83 9.02 11.39
CA ALA A 84 4.90 10.47 11.32
C ALA A 84 4.43 10.93 9.93
N PRO A 85 3.45 11.88 9.83
CA PRO A 85 2.88 12.32 8.55
C PRO A 85 3.80 13.34 7.85
N LYS A 86 4.95 12.92 7.38
CA LYS A 86 5.96 13.83 6.88
C LYS A 86 6.81 13.15 5.82
N GLY A 87 7.01 13.82 4.69
CA GLY A 87 7.90 13.38 3.63
C GLY A 87 7.21 13.05 2.31
N THR A 88 8.01 12.66 1.35
CA THR A 88 7.60 12.34 -0.03
C THR A 88 7.63 10.83 -0.23
N PHE A 89 6.74 10.15 0.47
CA PHE A 89 6.76 8.68 0.60
C PHE A 89 6.52 7.92 -0.70
N LEU A 90 5.89 8.55 -1.67
CA LEU A 90 5.53 7.89 -2.94
C LEU A 90 6.56 8.08 -4.05
N ASN A 91 7.63 8.83 -3.83
CA ASN A 91 8.56 9.17 -4.92
C ASN A 91 9.13 7.93 -5.62
N ALA A 92 9.61 6.95 -4.88
CA ALA A 92 10.25 5.79 -5.47
C ALA A 92 9.26 4.91 -6.25
N ILE A 93 8.09 4.64 -5.67
CA ILE A 93 7.08 3.83 -6.37
C ILE A 93 6.50 4.57 -7.58
N ARG A 94 6.33 5.88 -7.50
CA ARG A 94 5.86 6.69 -8.64
C ARG A 94 6.84 6.67 -9.81
N ARG A 95 8.14 6.66 -9.55
CA ARG A 95 9.13 6.53 -10.64
C ARG A 95 8.90 5.24 -11.43
N VAL A 96 8.58 4.15 -10.74
CA VAL A 96 8.32 2.87 -11.40
C VAL A 96 7.04 2.93 -12.23
N THR A 97 5.94 3.40 -11.64
CA THR A 97 4.65 3.43 -12.32
C THR A 97 4.66 4.39 -13.51
N GLU A 98 5.32 5.53 -13.37
CA GLU A 98 5.45 6.51 -14.47
C GLU A 98 6.32 5.96 -15.60
N ALA A 99 7.43 5.27 -15.29
CA ALA A 99 8.29 4.66 -16.29
C ALA A 99 7.56 3.58 -17.12
N LYS A 100 6.50 3.01 -16.55
CA LYS A 100 5.66 2.00 -17.22
C LYS A 100 4.37 2.57 -17.80
N ASN A 101 4.28 3.88 -17.90
CA ASN A 101 3.12 4.58 -18.48
C ASN A 101 1.79 4.22 -17.79
N CYS A 102 1.83 3.96 -16.51
CA CYS A 102 0.64 3.67 -15.72
C CYS A 102 -0.04 4.98 -15.30
N LYS A 103 -1.37 4.96 -15.20
CA LYS A 103 -2.15 6.12 -14.78
C LYS A 103 -2.46 6.00 -13.29
N GLU A 104 -1.98 6.96 -12.50
CA GLU A 104 -2.33 7.04 -11.08
C GLU A 104 -3.75 7.56 -10.92
N ILE A 105 -4.60 6.80 -10.22
CA ILE A 105 -6.01 7.14 -10.04
C ILE A 105 -6.38 7.53 -8.62
N GLY A 106 -5.47 7.42 -7.67
CA GLY A 106 -5.72 7.89 -6.31
C GLY A 106 -4.69 7.40 -5.30
N GLU A 107 -4.74 8.00 -4.12
CA GLU A 107 -3.96 7.56 -2.97
C GLU A 107 -4.76 7.73 -1.69
N TYR A 108 -4.57 6.84 -0.75
CA TYR A 108 -5.09 6.94 0.61
C TYR A 108 -3.98 6.63 1.60
N HIS A 109 -3.93 7.39 2.69
CA HIS A 109 -2.99 7.11 3.77
C HIS A 109 -3.58 7.49 5.12
N CYS A 110 -3.06 6.86 6.15
CA CYS A 110 -3.39 7.19 7.53
C CYS A 110 -2.24 6.83 8.45
N GLN A 111 -2.36 7.17 9.72
CA GLN A 111 -1.37 6.77 10.71
C GLN A 111 -1.47 5.28 11.00
N GLY A 112 -0.35 4.69 11.38
CA GLY A 112 -0.25 3.32 11.86
C GLY A 112 0.71 3.27 13.04
N PHE A 113 0.46 2.36 13.99
CA PHE A 113 1.34 2.19 15.14
C PHE A 113 2.75 1.83 14.63
N ASP A 114 3.74 2.65 14.98
CA ASP A 114 5.09 2.56 14.43
C ASP A 114 6.13 2.49 15.55
N THR A 115 6.88 1.36 15.58
CA THR A 115 8.02 1.17 16.47
C THR A 115 9.33 1.01 15.68
N PHE A 116 9.30 1.33 14.37
CA PHE A 116 10.45 1.15 13.49
C PHE A 116 11.53 2.21 13.74
N GLY A 117 12.79 1.77 13.73
CA GLY A 117 13.92 2.68 13.88
C GLY A 117 13.89 3.45 15.20
N PRO A 118 14.06 4.78 15.17
CA PRO A 118 14.10 5.60 16.39
C PRO A 118 12.80 5.60 17.19
N PHE A 119 11.66 5.28 16.56
CA PHE A 119 10.38 5.23 17.26
C PHE A 119 10.33 4.11 18.30
N LYS A 120 11.11 3.06 18.14
CA LYS A 120 11.20 1.97 19.10
C LYS A 120 11.71 2.46 20.47
N LEU A 121 12.62 3.41 20.48
CA LEU A 121 13.16 3.98 21.72
C LEU A 121 12.13 4.81 22.47
N LEU A 122 11.13 5.33 21.76
CA LEU A 122 10.04 6.12 22.33
C LEU A 122 8.83 5.27 22.71
N GLY A 123 8.93 3.92 22.63
CA GLY A 123 7.80 3.03 22.86
C GLY A 123 6.82 2.99 21.69
N GLY A 124 7.22 3.50 20.51
CA GLY A 124 6.38 3.58 19.33
C GLY A 124 5.63 4.91 19.24
N ILE A 125 5.06 5.18 18.08
CA ILE A 125 4.20 6.35 17.82
C ILE A 125 2.89 5.90 17.18
N ALA A 126 1.86 6.75 17.26
CA ALA A 126 0.54 6.51 16.67
C ALA A 126 -0.14 5.23 17.19
N LYS A 127 0.01 4.90 18.47
CA LYS A 127 -0.70 3.79 19.08
C LYS A 127 -2.20 3.90 18.86
N GLY A 128 -2.84 2.76 18.56
CA GLY A 128 -4.27 2.72 18.27
C GLY A 128 -4.62 3.07 16.83
N HIS A 129 -3.66 3.40 16.00
CA HIS A 129 -3.85 3.61 14.56
C HIS A 129 -3.42 2.38 13.76
N PRO A 130 -4.11 2.03 12.65
CA PRO A 130 -5.32 2.71 12.17
C PRO A 130 -6.51 2.54 13.12
N THR A 131 -7.31 3.59 13.23
CA THR A 131 -8.57 3.56 13.98
C THR A 131 -9.67 2.91 13.14
N ALA A 132 -10.81 2.60 13.76
CA ALA A 132 -11.99 2.12 13.02
C ALA A 132 -12.46 3.12 11.97
N GLU A 133 -12.38 4.42 12.27
CA GLU A 133 -12.72 5.48 11.32
C GLU A 133 -11.77 5.51 10.13
N GLU A 134 -10.47 5.42 10.38
CA GLU A 134 -9.46 5.37 9.31
C GLU A 134 -9.64 4.15 8.43
N THR A 135 -9.98 3.02 9.00
CA THR A 135 -10.27 1.78 8.26
C THR A 135 -11.51 1.95 7.38
N ALA A 136 -12.57 2.58 7.91
CA ALA A 136 -13.77 2.88 7.14
C ALA A 136 -13.48 3.87 6.00
N ASP A 137 -12.61 4.85 6.24
CA ASP A 137 -12.19 5.82 5.22
C ASP A 137 -11.44 5.14 4.07
N ALA A 138 -10.62 4.14 4.37
CA ALA A 138 -9.93 3.36 3.33
C ALA A 138 -10.92 2.61 2.44
N VAL A 139 -11.95 2.02 3.04
CA VAL A 139 -13.02 1.34 2.28
C VAL A 139 -13.77 2.34 1.40
N ALA A 140 -14.09 3.52 1.94
CA ALA A 140 -14.76 4.58 1.18
C ALA A 140 -13.89 5.09 0.03
N PHE A 141 -12.60 5.24 0.24
CA PHE A 141 -11.64 5.61 -0.81
C PHE A 141 -11.69 4.60 -1.96
N TYR A 142 -11.60 3.33 -1.64
CA TYR A 142 -11.65 2.27 -2.65
C TYR A 142 -12.96 2.29 -3.42
N ALA A 143 -14.07 2.47 -2.73
CA ALA A 143 -15.40 2.48 -3.35
C ALA A 143 -15.59 3.63 -4.34
N LYS A 144 -14.87 4.74 -4.16
CA LYS A 144 -14.99 5.93 -5.02
C LYS A 144 -14.12 5.84 -6.28
N MET A 145 -13.17 4.93 -6.33
CA MET A 145 -12.40 4.70 -7.53
C MET A 145 -13.22 3.91 -8.54
#